data_28713b4d81818e9bb96924338f22c370
#
_entry.id   28713b4d81818e9bb96924338f22c370
#
_cell.length_a   1.000
_cell.length_b   1.000
_cell.length_c   1.000
_cell.angle_alpha   90.00
_cell.angle_beta   90.00
_cell.angle_gamma   90.00
#
_symmetry.space_group_name_H-M   'P 1'
#
loop_
_entity.id
_entity.type
_entity.pdbx_description
1 polymer ?
#
loop_
_entity_poly.entity_id
_entity_poly.type
_entity_poly.pdbx_seq_one_letter_code
_entity_poly.pdbx_strand_id
1 'polypeptide(L)'
;MKSIEVKTTQNVILEYELADLRDRGVAFLIDLTIITVAILLLSMLGFGGFGFQGTAATVFGIFLFCVFLFYSLVMEIMNNGQSIGKMAMKIQVIKTVGGQATFSDYAARWVFRMIDIYFSMGGIASILVASSAKAQRIGDIVANTAVIKLLPRMNLVLNDVLAIRSQESYKPTYIQAKQLDEVDVLLIKTTLERYRLFKNVAHQEAVELLARKTRSVLGVAQATQPDVQFLQTVLNDYVVLTR
;
A
#
# COMPACT_ATOMS: atom_id res chain seq x y z
N MET A 1 7.13 -11.11 4.97
CA MET A 1 5.95 -10.23 4.88
C MET A 1 4.86 -11.02 4.20
N LYS A 2 3.59 -10.80 4.57
CA LYS A 2 2.47 -11.50 3.94
C LYS A 2 2.07 -10.71 2.70
N SER A 3 1.89 -11.38 1.55
CA SER A 3 1.37 -10.82 0.31
C SER A 3 0.12 -11.55 -0.14
N ILE A 4 -0.66 -10.90 -1.00
CA ILE A 4 -1.85 -11.49 -1.62
C ILE A 4 -1.81 -11.23 -3.12
N GLU A 5 -2.06 -12.27 -3.89
CA GLU A 5 -2.26 -12.17 -5.33
C GLU A 5 -3.73 -11.87 -5.62
N VAL A 6 -3.99 -10.81 -6.35
CA VAL A 6 -5.33 -10.42 -6.78
C VAL A 6 -5.40 -10.44 -8.30
N LYS A 7 -6.31 -11.24 -8.83
CA LYS A 7 -6.56 -11.32 -10.26
C LYS A 7 -7.51 -10.22 -10.69
N THR A 8 -7.04 -9.32 -11.53
CA THR A 8 -7.87 -8.22 -12.06
C THR A 8 -8.85 -8.72 -13.10
N THR A 9 -9.86 -7.91 -13.41
CA THR A 9 -10.83 -8.18 -14.50
C THR A 9 -10.18 -8.37 -15.87
N GLN A 10 -8.97 -7.82 -16.05
CA GLN A 10 -8.16 -7.98 -17.26
C GLN A 10 -7.25 -9.21 -17.23
N ASN A 11 -7.48 -10.14 -16.31
CA ASN A 11 -6.70 -11.37 -16.14
C ASN A 11 -5.22 -11.16 -15.74
N VAL A 12 -4.86 -9.96 -15.28
CA VAL A 12 -3.52 -9.64 -14.78
C VAL A 12 -3.46 -9.96 -13.28
N ILE A 13 -2.45 -10.69 -12.85
CA ILE A 13 -2.19 -10.99 -11.43
C ILE A 13 -1.37 -9.84 -10.85
N LEU A 14 -1.95 -9.14 -9.88
CA LEU A 14 -1.26 -8.10 -9.12
C LEU A 14 -0.97 -8.62 -7.71
N GLU A 15 0.26 -8.51 -7.29
CA GLU A 15 0.68 -8.85 -5.94
C GLU A 15 0.69 -7.60 -5.07
N TYR A 16 -0.08 -7.64 -3.96
CA TYR A 16 -0.16 -6.57 -2.98
C TYR A 16 0.43 -7.01 -1.64
N GLU A 17 1.16 -6.12 -0.99
CA GLU A 17 1.61 -6.32 0.38
C GLU A 17 0.43 -6.12 1.33
N LEU A 18 0.21 -7.06 2.26
CA LEU A 18 -0.84 -6.96 3.27
C LEU A 18 -0.43 -5.99 4.38
N ALA A 19 -1.42 -5.23 4.87
CA ALA A 19 -1.21 -4.35 6.00
C ALA A 19 -1.00 -5.15 7.29
N ASP A 20 0.09 -4.86 7.99
CA ASP A 20 0.40 -5.46 9.28
C ASP A 20 -0.59 -5.04 10.36
N LEU A 21 -0.62 -5.81 11.47
CA LEU A 21 -1.45 -5.47 12.63
C LEU A 21 -1.13 -4.07 13.18
N ARG A 22 0.15 -3.68 13.18
CA ARG A 22 0.60 -2.35 13.62
C ARG A 22 0.00 -1.23 12.79
N ASP A 23 0.06 -1.35 11.46
CA ASP A 23 -0.47 -0.34 10.54
C ASP A 23 -1.97 -0.12 10.74
N ARG A 24 -2.71 -1.22 10.94
CA ARG A 24 -4.15 -1.19 11.22
C ARG A 24 -4.47 -0.62 12.60
N GLY A 25 -3.64 -0.94 13.61
CA GLY A 25 -3.79 -0.42 14.97
C GLY A 25 -3.56 1.08 15.02
N VAL A 26 -2.49 1.57 14.39
CA VAL A 26 -2.20 3.01 14.31
C VAL A 26 -3.28 3.75 13.53
N ALA A 27 -3.75 3.20 12.39
CA ALA A 27 -4.85 3.79 11.63
C ALA A 27 -6.13 3.90 12.47
N PHE A 28 -6.47 2.86 13.26
CA PHE A 28 -7.61 2.87 14.16
C PHE A 28 -7.46 3.94 15.28
N LEU A 29 -6.26 4.08 15.87
CA LEU A 29 -6.00 5.11 16.90
C LEU A 29 -6.13 6.52 16.34
N ILE A 30 -5.65 6.76 15.12
CA ILE A 30 -5.82 8.05 14.43
C ILE A 30 -7.31 8.34 14.21
N ASP A 31 -8.08 7.39 13.68
CA ASP A 31 -9.52 7.52 13.48
C ASP A 31 -10.25 7.80 14.81
N LEU A 32 -9.92 7.04 15.86
CA LEU A 32 -10.50 7.22 17.18
C LEU A 32 -10.21 8.62 17.76
N THR A 33 -8.98 9.10 17.61
CA THR A 33 -8.59 10.44 18.07
C THR A 33 -9.38 11.52 17.32
N ILE A 34 -9.45 11.42 15.99
CA ILE A 34 -10.16 12.42 15.16
C ILE A 34 -11.65 12.46 15.52
N ILE A 35 -12.31 11.30 15.61
CA ILE A 35 -13.74 11.26 15.89
C ILE A 35 -14.05 11.72 17.34
N THR A 36 -13.18 11.37 18.30
CA THR A 36 -13.34 11.81 19.69
C THR A 36 -13.20 13.31 19.81
N VAL A 37 -12.19 13.92 19.18
CA VAL A 37 -12.01 15.38 19.17
C VAL A 37 -13.20 16.07 18.50
N ALA A 38 -13.66 15.56 17.36
CA ALA A 38 -14.83 16.11 16.66
C ALA A 38 -16.10 16.05 17.53
N ILE A 39 -16.35 14.93 18.22
CA ILE A 39 -17.50 14.79 19.12
C ILE A 39 -17.39 15.74 20.33
N LEU A 40 -16.19 15.91 20.91
CA LEU A 40 -15.96 16.84 22.00
C LEU A 40 -16.26 18.28 21.58
N LEU A 41 -15.77 18.71 20.42
CA LEU A 41 -16.05 20.04 19.89
C LEU A 41 -17.55 20.25 19.60
N LEU A 42 -18.20 19.27 18.98
CA LEU A 42 -19.64 19.32 18.74
C LEU A 42 -20.44 19.34 20.05
N SER A 43 -20.04 18.56 21.05
CA SER A 43 -20.70 18.54 22.36
C SER A 43 -20.56 19.87 23.09
N MET A 44 -19.38 20.49 23.05
CA MET A 44 -19.18 21.84 23.62
C MET A 44 -20.06 22.87 22.92
N LEU A 45 -20.20 22.79 21.60
CA LEU A 45 -21.07 23.70 20.85
C LEU A 45 -22.56 23.45 21.18
N GLY A 46 -23.02 22.20 21.23
CA GLY A 46 -24.40 21.87 21.51
C GLY A 46 -24.83 22.17 22.94
N PHE A 47 -24.10 21.69 23.92
CA PHE A 47 -24.43 21.86 25.33
C PHE A 47 -24.00 23.23 25.87
N GLY A 48 -22.82 23.72 25.49
CA GLY A 48 -22.27 25.02 25.97
C GLY A 48 -22.76 26.20 25.11
N GLY A 49 -22.73 26.09 23.78
CA GLY A 49 -23.10 27.18 22.89
C GLY A 49 -24.60 27.33 22.70
N PHE A 50 -25.30 26.26 22.30
CA PHE A 50 -26.77 26.32 22.07
C PHE A 50 -27.59 26.03 23.33
N GLY A 51 -26.96 25.60 24.43
CA GLY A 51 -27.63 25.35 25.70
C GLY A 51 -28.66 24.24 25.64
N PHE A 52 -28.45 23.18 24.85
CA PHE A 52 -29.37 22.03 24.74
C PHE A 52 -29.60 21.40 26.11
N GLN A 53 -30.87 21.31 26.55
CA GLN A 53 -31.29 20.72 27.81
C GLN A 53 -32.52 19.82 27.62
N GLY A 54 -32.82 18.98 28.61
CA GLY A 54 -33.95 18.08 28.58
C GLY A 54 -33.95 17.15 27.36
N THR A 55 -35.06 17.05 26.66
CA THR A 55 -35.25 16.20 25.47
C THR A 55 -34.33 16.59 24.32
N ALA A 56 -34.05 17.88 24.14
CA ALA A 56 -33.10 18.34 23.12
C ALA A 56 -31.68 17.83 23.37
N ALA A 57 -31.23 17.81 24.61
CA ALA A 57 -29.95 17.25 24.99
C ALA A 57 -29.88 15.73 24.71
N THR A 58 -30.96 15.00 25.00
CA THR A 58 -31.01 13.56 24.73
C THR A 58 -30.96 13.26 23.22
N VAL A 59 -31.75 13.97 22.40
CA VAL A 59 -31.73 13.82 20.94
C VAL A 59 -30.38 14.13 20.36
N PHE A 60 -29.74 15.23 20.81
CA PHE A 60 -28.42 15.61 20.40
C PHE A 60 -27.35 14.58 20.80
N GLY A 61 -27.46 14.02 22.00
CA GLY A 61 -26.58 12.93 22.46
C GLY A 61 -26.70 11.67 21.59
N ILE A 62 -27.93 11.28 21.23
CA ILE A 62 -28.17 10.16 20.29
C ILE A 62 -27.56 10.47 18.92
N PHE A 63 -27.70 11.69 18.44
CA PHE A 63 -27.06 12.11 17.17
C PHE A 63 -25.54 11.96 17.23
N LEU A 64 -24.88 12.44 18.27
CA LEU A 64 -23.42 12.29 18.46
C LEU A 64 -23.01 10.82 18.52
N PHE A 65 -23.80 9.99 19.21
CA PHE A 65 -23.56 8.54 19.24
C PHE A 65 -23.68 7.89 17.86
N CYS A 66 -24.67 8.28 17.06
CA CYS A 66 -24.80 7.82 15.68
C CYS A 66 -23.60 8.26 14.82
N VAL A 67 -23.13 9.49 14.95
CA VAL A 67 -21.95 9.99 14.26
C VAL A 67 -20.73 9.11 14.60
N PHE A 68 -20.52 8.81 15.88
CA PHE A 68 -19.43 7.92 16.32
C PHE A 68 -19.55 6.52 15.70
N LEU A 69 -20.74 5.96 15.74
CA LEU A 69 -21.00 4.59 15.29
C LEU A 69 -20.80 4.42 13.78
N PHE A 70 -21.37 5.33 13.00
CA PHE A 70 -21.40 5.24 11.54
C PHE A 70 -20.19 5.89 10.85
N TYR A 71 -19.36 6.66 11.57
CA TYR A 71 -18.19 7.35 10.99
C TYR A 71 -17.36 6.43 10.08
N SER A 72 -16.97 5.25 10.59
CA SER A 72 -16.08 4.37 9.83
C SER A 72 -16.75 3.76 8.60
N LEU A 73 -18.07 3.48 8.66
CA LEU A 73 -18.82 2.98 7.53
C LEU A 73 -18.91 4.03 6.43
N VAL A 74 -19.34 5.24 6.80
CA VAL A 74 -19.49 6.37 5.87
C VAL A 74 -18.15 6.69 5.20
N MET A 75 -17.07 6.77 5.96
CA MET A 75 -15.76 7.07 5.42
C MET A 75 -15.24 5.99 4.49
N GLU A 76 -15.42 4.69 4.81
CA GLU A 76 -15.02 3.60 3.93
C GLU A 76 -15.82 3.58 2.62
N ILE A 77 -17.10 3.95 2.64
CA ILE A 77 -17.94 4.04 1.42
C ILE A 77 -17.50 5.23 0.55
N MET A 78 -17.35 6.42 1.16
CA MET A 78 -17.02 7.65 0.41
C MET A 78 -15.62 7.63 -0.19
N ASN A 79 -14.66 7.00 0.49
CA ASN A 79 -13.25 6.99 0.11
C ASN A 79 -12.76 5.61 -0.38
N ASN A 80 -13.65 4.83 -1.02
CA ASN A 80 -13.29 3.54 -1.64
C ASN A 80 -12.49 2.60 -0.71
N GLY A 81 -12.96 2.44 0.52
CA GLY A 81 -12.36 1.52 1.50
C GLY A 81 -11.29 2.13 2.40
N GLN A 82 -11.21 3.46 2.45
CA GLN A 82 -10.29 4.17 3.33
C GLN A 82 -11.04 5.04 4.34
N SER A 83 -10.58 5.03 5.60
CA SER A 83 -10.87 6.07 6.59
C SER A 83 -9.72 7.08 6.65
N ILE A 84 -9.87 8.18 7.36
CA ILE A 84 -8.80 9.20 7.49
C ILE A 84 -7.52 8.57 8.05
N GLY A 85 -7.64 7.75 9.10
CA GLY A 85 -6.51 7.02 9.68
C GLY A 85 -5.87 6.03 8.69
N LYS A 86 -6.67 5.34 7.87
CA LYS A 86 -6.17 4.45 6.82
C LYS A 86 -5.47 5.21 5.70
N MET A 87 -5.96 6.40 5.31
CA MET A 87 -5.29 7.27 4.36
C MET A 87 -3.93 7.73 4.89
N ALA A 88 -3.85 8.13 6.16
CA ALA A 88 -2.59 8.52 6.80
C ALA A 88 -1.56 7.37 6.81
N MET A 89 -2.01 6.14 7.03
CA MET A 89 -1.16 4.94 7.01
C MET A 89 -0.96 4.33 5.61
N LYS A 90 -1.57 4.94 4.57
CA LYS A 90 -1.51 4.48 3.17
C LYS A 90 -1.96 3.02 3.01
N ILE A 91 -3.02 2.65 3.69
CA ILE A 91 -3.65 1.33 3.60
C ILE A 91 -5.06 1.43 3.05
N GLN A 92 -5.50 0.40 2.33
CA GLN A 92 -6.81 0.37 1.66
C GLN A 92 -7.44 -1.01 1.73
N VAL A 93 -8.76 -1.03 1.79
CA VAL A 93 -9.57 -2.26 1.70
C VAL A 93 -9.83 -2.58 0.24
N ILE A 94 -9.51 -3.80 -0.18
CA ILE A 94 -9.82 -4.30 -1.52
C ILE A 94 -10.53 -5.66 -1.44
N LYS A 95 -11.22 -6.06 -2.51
CA LYS A 95 -11.73 -7.42 -2.66
C LYS A 95 -10.59 -8.39 -2.99
N THR A 96 -10.61 -9.58 -2.37
CA THR A 96 -9.61 -10.63 -2.64
C THR A 96 -9.77 -11.26 -4.01
N VAL A 97 -10.96 -11.17 -4.62
CA VAL A 97 -11.28 -11.73 -5.94
C VAL A 97 -11.02 -10.71 -7.08
N GLY A 98 -10.58 -9.51 -6.72
CA GLY A 98 -10.42 -8.39 -7.66
C GLY A 98 -11.64 -7.47 -7.74
N GLY A 99 -11.41 -6.23 -8.13
CA GLY A 99 -12.43 -5.19 -8.20
C GLY A 99 -12.58 -4.37 -6.91
N GLN A 100 -13.48 -3.39 -6.94
CA GLN A 100 -13.78 -2.54 -5.80
C GLN A 100 -14.75 -3.24 -4.83
N ALA A 101 -14.55 -3.00 -3.53
CA ALA A 101 -15.50 -3.45 -2.53
C ALA A 101 -16.83 -2.70 -2.68
N THR A 102 -17.93 -3.40 -2.48
CA THR A 102 -19.29 -2.87 -2.60
C THR A 102 -19.80 -2.38 -1.24
N PHE A 103 -20.91 -1.67 -1.24
CA PHE A 103 -21.59 -1.24 -0.01
C PHE A 103 -21.84 -2.40 0.96
N SER A 104 -22.30 -3.57 0.45
CA SER A 104 -22.55 -4.76 1.28
C SER A 104 -21.28 -5.28 1.97
N ASP A 105 -20.12 -5.17 1.30
CA ASP A 105 -18.85 -5.60 1.86
C ASP A 105 -18.43 -4.68 3.02
N TYR A 106 -18.59 -3.35 2.86
CA TYR A 106 -18.32 -2.39 3.92
C TYR A 106 -19.29 -2.53 5.10
N ALA A 107 -20.58 -2.76 4.81
CA ALA A 107 -21.58 -2.95 5.84
C ALA A 107 -21.31 -4.22 6.66
N ALA A 108 -20.97 -5.35 6.02
CA ALA A 108 -20.59 -6.58 6.71
C ALA A 108 -19.37 -6.33 7.63
N ARG A 109 -18.31 -5.70 7.13
CA ARG A 109 -17.13 -5.33 7.89
C ARG A 109 -17.44 -4.44 9.09
N TRP A 110 -18.38 -3.50 8.92
CA TRP A 110 -18.83 -2.59 9.98
C TRP A 110 -19.59 -3.33 11.07
N VAL A 111 -20.52 -4.21 10.70
CA VAL A 111 -21.28 -5.04 11.69
C VAL A 111 -20.34 -5.91 12.50
N PHE A 112 -19.44 -6.65 11.85
CA PHE A 112 -18.49 -7.52 12.55
C PHE A 112 -17.44 -6.73 13.36
N ARG A 113 -17.22 -5.45 13.06
CA ARG A 113 -16.36 -4.57 13.87
C ARG A 113 -16.85 -4.44 15.31
N MET A 114 -18.18 -4.53 15.53
CA MET A 114 -18.76 -4.52 16.87
C MET A 114 -18.20 -5.69 17.71
N ILE A 115 -18.11 -6.87 17.12
CA ILE A 115 -17.60 -8.07 17.78
C ILE A 115 -16.07 -8.01 17.87
N ASP A 116 -15.41 -7.76 16.75
CA ASP A 116 -13.95 -7.84 16.62
C ASP A 116 -13.21 -6.81 17.48
N ILE A 117 -13.77 -5.60 17.60
CA ILE A 117 -13.09 -4.46 18.23
C ILE A 117 -13.79 -4.06 19.51
N TYR A 118 -15.09 -3.72 19.46
CA TYR A 118 -15.76 -3.14 20.62
C TYR A 118 -16.04 -4.18 21.73
N PHE A 119 -16.52 -5.37 21.40
CA PHE A 119 -16.76 -6.42 22.41
C PHE A 119 -15.47 -7.04 22.94
N SER A 120 -14.46 -7.24 22.10
CA SER A 120 -13.21 -7.91 22.46
C SER A 120 -12.06 -6.94 22.79
N MET A 121 -12.31 -5.61 22.81
CA MET A 121 -11.28 -4.58 22.90
C MET A 121 -10.12 -4.77 21.87
N GLY A 122 -10.48 -5.31 20.70
CA GLY A 122 -9.51 -5.60 19.62
C GLY A 122 -8.75 -6.93 19.76
N GLY A 123 -9.00 -7.70 20.81
CA GLY A 123 -8.29 -8.97 21.05
C GLY A 123 -8.55 -9.99 19.95
N ILE A 124 -9.81 -10.24 19.59
CA ILE A 124 -10.18 -11.17 18.52
C ILE A 124 -9.60 -10.72 17.19
N ALA A 125 -9.72 -9.43 16.85
CA ALA A 125 -9.16 -8.88 15.63
C ALA A 125 -7.65 -9.09 15.56
N SER A 126 -6.93 -8.86 16.66
CA SER A 126 -5.47 -9.01 16.72
C SER A 126 -5.01 -10.43 16.51
N ILE A 127 -5.65 -11.39 17.19
CA ILE A 127 -5.34 -12.82 17.06
C ILE A 127 -5.57 -13.29 15.62
N LEU A 128 -6.73 -12.96 15.03
CA LEU A 128 -7.07 -13.38 13.68
C LEU A 128 -6.15 -12.78 12.61
N VAL A 129 -5.82 -11.49 12.69
CA VAL A 129 -4.88 -10.85 11.77
C VAL A 129 -3.48 -11.45 11.89
N ALA A 130 -3.03 -11.79 13.10
CA ALA A 130 -1.73 -12.41 13.32
C ALA A 130 -1.66 -13.85 12.80
N SER A 131 -2.71 -14.67 13.08
CA SER A 131 -2.75 -16.11 12.75
C SER A 131 -3.14 -16.38 11.29
N SER A 132 -3.99 -15.54 10.68
CA SER A 132 -4.49 -15.75 9.32
C SER A 132 -3.39 -15.53 8.27
N ALA A 133 -3.34 -16.38 7.25
CA ALA A 133 -2.42 -16.25 6.12
C ALA A 133 -2.62 -14.92 5.35
N LYS A 134 -3.88 -14.49 5.20
CA LYS A 134 -4.27 -13.25 4.51
C LYS A 134 -4.43 -12.06 5.46
N ALA A 135 -3.99 -12.17 6.71
CA ALA A 135 -4.12 -11.13 7.74
C ALA A 135 -5.53 -10.52 7.82
N GLN A 136 -6.59 -11.35 7.82
CA GLN A 136 -7.99 -10.95 7.80
C GLN A 136 -8.64 -11.03 9.19
N ARG A 137 -9.54 -10.06 9.50
CA ARG A 137 -10.48 -10.12 10.65
C ARG A 137 -11.73 -10.90 10.26
N ILE A 138 -12.64 -11.17 11.22
CA ILE A 138 -13.91 -11.85 10.90
C ILE A 138 -14.66 -11.08 9.80
N GLY A 139 -14.84 -9.78 9.97
CA GLY A 139 -15.51 -8.94 8.98
C GLY A 139 -14.82 -8.94 7.61
N ASP A 140 -13.48 -9.04 7.55
CA ASP A 140 -12.73 -9.14 6.30
C ASP A 140 -12.99 -10.48 5.61
N ILE A 141 -13.08 -11.58 6.38
CA ILE A 141 -13.33 -12.92 5.86
C ILE A 141 -14.74 -13.01 5.28
N VAL A 142 -15.74 -12.56 6.02
CA VAL A 142 -17.15 -12.59 5.58
C VAL A 142 -17.38 -11.74 4.34
N ALA A 143 -16.72 -10.59 4.25
CA ALA A 143 -16.82 -9.68 3.10
C ALA A 143 -15.87 -10.05 1.94
N ASN A 144 -15.08 -11.13 2.05
CA ASN A 144 -14.05 -11.49 1.06
C ASN A 144 -13.14 -10.30 0.69
N THR A 145 -12.69 -9.54 1.69
CA THR A 145 -11.83 -8.37 1.53
C THR A 145 -10.49 -8.57 2.24
N ALA A 146 -9.50 -7.79 1.84
CA ALA A 146 -8.21 -7.73 2.51
C ALA A 146 -7.77 -6.26 2.63
N VAL A 147 -6.92 -5.96 3.61
CA VAL A 147 -6.34 -4.63 3.75
C VAL A 147 -4.91 -4.67 3.23
N ILE A 148 -4.64 -3.87 2.21
CA ILE A 148 -3.36 -3.80 1.53
C ILE A 148 -2.64 -2.48 1.83
N LYS A 149 -1.32 -2.45 1.61
CA LYS A 149 -0.52 -1.23 1.56
C LYS A 149 -0.52 -0.65 0.15
N LEU A 150 -0.79 0.65 0.03
CA LEU A 150 -0.83 1.36 -1.26
C LEU A 150 0.55 1.70 -1.82
N LEU A 151 1.55 1.76 -0.96
CA LEU A 151 2.92 1.90 -1.41
C LEU A 151 3.53 0.50 -1.47
N PRO A 152 3.86 -0.01 -2.67
CA PRO A 152 4.92 -0.98 -2.73
C PRO A 152 6.10 -0.33 -1.99
N ARG A 153 6.76 -1.07 -1.11
CA ARG A 153 8.09 -0.66 -0.66
C ARG A 153 9.02 -0.68 -1.89
N MET A 154 8.94 0.34 -2.70
CA MET A 154 10.13 0.80 -3.38
C MET A 154 11.03 1.32 -2.25
N ASN A 155 11.69 0.39 -1.56
CA ASN A 155 12.94 0.70 -0.92
C ASN A 155 13.89 1.03 -2.08
N LEU A 156 13.76 2.24 -2.58
CA LEU A 156 14.90 2.95 -3.11
C LEU A 156 15.83 3.04 -1.93
N VAL A 157 16.59 1.98 -1.71
CA VAL A 157 17.60 1.98 -0.69
C VAL A 157 18.59 3.00 -1.18
N LEU A 158 18.51 4.19 -0.57
CA LEU A 158 19.54 5.22 -0.70
C LEU A 158 20.92 4.57 -0.55
N ASN A 159 21.01 3.46 0.18
CA ASN A 159 22.19 2.63 0.34
C ASN A 159 22.66 1.97 -0.97
N ASP A 160 21.78 1.61 -1.91
CA ASP A 160 22.25 1.08 -3.21
C ASP A 160 22.80 2.20 -4.09
N VAL A 161 22.25 3.40 -3.97
CA VAL A 161 22.80 4.61 -4.60
C VAL A 161 24.05 5.08 -3.86
N LEU A 162 24.15 4.91 -2.55
CA LEU A 162 25.31 5.24 -1.74
C LEU A 162 26.42 4.18 -1.84
N ALA A 163 26.10 2.91 -2.10
CA ALA A 163 27.09 1.87 -2.40
C ALA A 163 27.85 2.18 -3.72
N ILE A 164 27.20 2.87 -4.67
CA ILE A 164 27.87 3.40 -5.88
C ILE A 164 28.79 4.57 -5.50
N ARG A 165 28.53 5.27 -4.39
CA ARG A 165 29.38 6.38 -3.90
C ARG A 165 30.77 5.97 -3.44
N SER A 166 30.95 4.72 -3.06
CA SER A 166 32.24 4.23 -2.54
C SER A 166 33.22 3.73 -3.63
N GLN A 167 32.83 3.77 -4.92
CA GLN A 167 33.69 3.40 -6.03
C GLN A 167 34.30 4.64 -6.72
N GLU A 168 35.18 5.34 -6.03
CA GLU A 168 35.98 6.42 -6.63
C GLU A 168 36.91 5.94 -7.78
N SER A 169 36.98 4.63 -8.06
CA SER A 169 37.78 4.02 -9.13
C SER A 169 36.96 3.32 -10.21
N TYR A 170 35.63 3.49 -10.25
CA TYR A 170 34.80 2.82 -11.25
C TYR A 170 35.01 3.46 -12.64
N LYS A 171 35.45 2.63 -13.60
CA LYS A 171 35.57 3.05 -15.01
C LYS A 171 34.33 2.60 -15.77
N PRO A 172 33.58 3.52 -16.39
CA PRO A 172 32.41 3.20 -17.19
C PRO A 172 32.79 2.26 -18.35
N THR A 173 32.05 1.19 -18.52
CA THR A 173 32.23 0.20 -19.60
C THR A 173 31.47 0.63 -20.85
N TYR A 174 30.27 1.19 -20.68
CA TYR A 174 29.39 1.62 -21.77
C TYR A 174 29.18 3.14 -21.73
N ILE A 175 30.05 3.90 -22.41
CA ILE A 175 29.98 5.37 -22.44
C ILE A 175 28.67 5.87 -23.09
N GLN A 176 28.07 5.02 -23.96
CA GLN A 176 26.80 5.28 -24.63
C GLN A 176 25.60 5.29 -23.65
N ALA A 177 25.75 4.77 -22.43
CA ALA A 177 24.72 4.81 -21.41
C ALA A 177 24.21 6.24 -21.12
N LYS A 178 25.02 7.26 -21.37
CA LYS A 178 24.63 8.68 -21.27
C LYS A 178 23.47 9.08 -22.22
N GLN A 179 23.20 8.29 -23.26
CA GLN A 179 22.12 8.55 -24.23
C GLN A 179 20.75 8.08 -23.76
N LEU A 180 20.70 7.31 -22.67
CA LEU A 180 19.43 6.82 -22.11
C LEU A 180 18.70 7.98 -21.43
N ASP A 181 17.37 7.97 -21.56
CA ASP A 181 16.50 8.90 -20.82
C ASP A 181 16.29 8.41 -19.38
N GLU A 182 15.96 9.33 -18.47
CA GLU A 182 15.65 8.98 -17.06
C GLU A 182 14.55 7.93 -16.95
N VAL A 183 13.57 7.93 -17.86
CA VAL A 183 12.49 6.95 -17.92
C VAL A 183 13.01 5.56 -18.24
N ASP A 184 13.96 5.44 -19.18
CA ASP A 184 14.58 4.16 -19.55
C ASP A 184 15.41 3.58 -18.40
N VAL A 185 16.16 4.45 -17.71
CA VAL A 185 16.97 4.07 -16.54
C VAL A 185 16.10 3.59 -15.38
N LEU A 186 14.99 4.30 -15.13
CA LEU A 186 14.02 3.91 -14.11
C LEU A 186 13.37 2.55 -14.45
N LEU A 187 13.07 2.32 -15.73
CA LEU A 187 12.53 1.06 -16.24
C LEU A 187 13.52 -0.10 -16.02
N ILE A 188 14.81 0.12 -16.35
CA ILE A 188 15.88 -0.87 -16.13
C ILE A 188 15.95 -1.21 -14.63
N LYS A 189 16.01 -0.20 -13.77
CA LYS A 189 16.09 -0.38 -12.33
C LYS A 189 14.90 -1.16 -11.78
N THR A 190 13.68 -0.73 -12.10
CA THR A 190 12.46 -1.38 -11.59
C THR A 190 12.32 -2.82 -12.07
N THR A 191 12.74 -3.12 -13.31
CA THR A 191 12.71 -4.48 -13.86
C THR A 191 13.71 -5.39 -13.16
N LEU A 192 14.93 -4.91 -12.89
CA LEU A 192 15.94 -5.66 -12.14
C LEU A 192 15.53 -5.90 -10.68
N GLU A 193 14.94 -4.91 -10.01
CA GLU A 193 14.41 -5.07 -8.66
C GLU A 193 13.29 -6.10 -8.59
N ARG A 194 12.34 -6.05 -9.52
CA ARG A 194 11.26 -7.05 -9.61
C ARG A 194 11.80 -8.46 -9.86
N TYR A 195 12.75 -8.62 -10.78
CA TYR A 195 13.38 -9.91 -11.02
C TYR A 195 14.14 -10.45 -9.80
N ARG A 196 14.79 -9.55 -9.02
CA ARG A 196 15.48 -9.93 -7.79
C ARG A 196 14.51 -10.41 -6.69
N LEU A 197 13.34 -9.76 -6.58
CA LEU A 197 12.31 -10.08 -5.59
C LEU A 197 11.49 -11.31 -6.00
N PHE A 198 11.14 -11.40 -7.28
CA PHE A 198 10.23 -12.42 -7.82
C PHE A 198 10.92 -13.15 -8.99
N LYS A 199 11.65 -14.22 -8.68
CA LYS A 199 12.36 -15.03 -9.66
C LYS A 199 11.40 -15.97 -10.42
N ASN A 200 10.49 -15.41 -11.20
CA ASN A 200 9.57 -16.17 -12.04
C ASN A 200 9.90 -16.00 -13.55
N VAL A 201 9.34 -16.88 -14.38
CA VAL A 201 9.60 -16.91 -15.82
C VAL A 201 9.22 -15.58 -16.49
N ALA A 202 8.09 -14.97 -16.10
CA ALA A 202 7.63 -13.71 -16.69
C ALA A 202 8.60 -12.54 -16.43
N HIS A 203 9.21 -12.48 -15.25
CA HIS A 203 10.20 -11.44 -14.94
C HIS A 203 11.54 -11.71 -15.62
N GLN A 204 11.89 -12.98 -15.85
CA GLN A 204 13.06 -13.33 -16.64
C GLN A 204 12.89 -12.91 -18.09
N GLU A 205 11.77 -13.21 -18.72
CA GLU A 205 11.44 -12.77 -20.08
C GLU A 205 11.47 -11.24 -20.21
N ALA A 206 10.95 -10.52 -19.19
CA ALA A 206 11.00 -9.05 -19.15
C ALA A 206 12.44 -8.52 -19.13
N VAL A 207 13.34 -9.14 -18.35
CA VAL A 207 14.76 -8.77 -18.30
C VAL A 207 15.45 -9.03 -19.64
N GLU A 208 15.21 -10.20 -20.26
CA GLU A 208 15.78 -10.56 -21.56
C GLU A 208 15.33 -9.58 -22.66
N LEU A 209 14.03 -9.27 -22.69
CA LEU A 209 13.45 -8.33 -23.66
C LEU A 209 14.00 -6.92 -23.49
N LEU A 210 14.11 -6.45 -22.23
CA LEU A 210 14.67 -5.15 -21.91
C LEU A 210 16.16 -5.08 -22.24
N ALA A 211 16.95 -6.12 -21.91
CA ALA A 211 18.37 -6.20 -22.26
C ALA A 211 18.60 -6.15 -23.77
N ARG A 212 17.78 -6.87 -24.55
CA ARG A 212 17.82 -6.85 -26.00
C ARG A 212 17.54 -5.46 -26.57
N LYS A 213 16.50 -4.77 -26.05
CA LYS A 213 16.13 -3.42 -26.46
C LYS A 213 17.22 -2.42 -26.09
N THR A 214 17.76 -2.49 -24.87
CA THR A 214 18.85 -1.62 -24.40
C THR A 214 20.11 -1.80 -25.23
N ARG A 215 20.51 -3.03 -25.59
CA ARG A 215 21.63 -3.30 -26.50
C ARG A 215 21.42 -2.64 -27.87
N SER A 216 20.21 -2.73 -28.41
CA SER A 216 19.85 -2.08 -29.69
C SER A 216 19.97 -0.56 -29.63
N VAL A 217 19.51 0.07 -28.54
CA VAL A 217 19.59 1.52 -28.36
C VAL A 217 21.02 2.00 -28.17
N LEU A 218 21.84 1.25 -27.42
CA LEU A 218 23.25 1.59 -27.18
C LEU A 218 24.19 1.18 -28.33
N GLY A 219 23.69 0.48 -29.37
CA GLY A 219 24.50 -0.01 -30.50
C GLY A 219 25.52 -1.08 -30.11
N VAL A 220 25.33 -1.76 -28.97
CA VAL A 220 26.23 -2.79 -28.43
C VAL A 220 25.71 -4.16 -28.82
N ALA A 221 26.02 -4.63 -30.03
CA ALA A 221 25.47 -5.88 -30.57
C ALA A 221 26.00 -7.17 -29.89
N GLN A 222 27.14 -7.12 -29.22
CA GLN A 222 27.80 -8.30 -28.62
C GLN A 222 28.27 -8.01 -27.18
N ALA A 223 27.33 -7.89 -26.23
CA ALA A 223 27.71 -7.99 -24.84
C ALA A 223 27.81 -9.47 -24.45
N THR A 224 29.02 -9.93 -24.14
CA THR A 224 29.31 -11.30 -23.69
C THR A 224 28.76 -11.58 -22.28
N GLN A 225 28.20 -10.57 -21.63
CA GLN A 225 27.69 -10.65 -20.27
C GLN A 225 26.24 -11.15 -20.23
N PRO A 226 25.85 -11.91 -19.17
CA PRO A 226 24.44 -12.25 -18.91
C PRO A 226 23.56 -11.00 -18.82
N ASP A 227 22.30 -11.10 -19.24
CA ASP A 227 21.38 -9.97 -19.39
C ASP A 227 21.22 -9.13 -18.11
N VAL A 228 21.14 -9.79 -16.96
CA VAL A 228 21.06 -9.14 -15.64
C VAL A 228 22.31 -8.32 -15.34
N GLN A 229 23.49 -8.88 -15.57
CA GLN A 229 24.77 -8.19 -15.35
C GLN A 229 24.96 -7.03 -16.32
N PHE A 230 24.59 -7.20 -17.60
CA PHE A 230 24.62 -6.15 -18.59
C PHE A 230 23.77 -4.94 -18.18
N LEU A 231 22.50 -5.15 -17.82
CA LEU A 231 21.62 -4.06 -17.38
C LEU A 231 22.10 -3.39 -16.09
N GLN A 232 22.71 -4.14 -15.20
CA GLN A 232 23.29 -3.59 -13.97
C GLN A 232 24.51 -2.73 -14.22
N THR A 233 25.39 -3.15 -15.17
CA THR A 233 26.54 -2.35 -15.62
C THR A 233 26.08 -1.06 -16.29
N VAL A 234 25.11 -1.12 -17.21
CA VAL A 234 24.55 0.06 -17.89
C VAL A 234 23.95 1.04 -16.87
N LEU A 235 23.25 0.55 -15.86
CA LEU A 235 22.70 1.40 -14.79
C LEU A 235 23.81 2.12 -14.01
N ASN A 236 24.88 1.40 -13.64
CA ASN A 236 26.01 1.96 -12.93
C ASN A 236 26.77 3.00 -13.78
N ASP A 237 26.97 2.68 -15.05
CA ASP A 237 27.63 3.58 -16.02
C ASP A 237 26.85 4.88 -16.20
N TYR A 238 25.51 4.79 -16.34
CA TYR A 238 24.65 5.97 -16.44
C TYR A 238 24.81 6.89 -15.23
N VAL A 239 24.75 6.33 -14.02
CA VAL A 239 24.87 7.10 -12.77
C VAL A 239 26.23 7.80 -12.66
N VAL A 240 27.30 7.16 -13.11
CA VAL A 240 28.66 7.74 -13.07
C VAL A 240 28.84 8.80 -14.16
N LEU A 241 28.23 8.63 -15.33
CA LEU A 241 28.38 9.54 -16.48
C LEU A 241 27.47 10.77 -16.44
N THR A 242 26.36 10.73 -15.68
CA THR A 242 25.37 11.83 -15.57
C THR A 242 25.55 12.67 -14.31
N ARG A 243 26.57 12.37 -13.52
CA ARG A 243 26.97 13.07 -12.31
C ARG A 243 27.98 14.18 -12.61
#